data_09bb80177d03fc8c356b2814fa66e050
#
_entry.id   09bb80177d03fc8c356b2814fa66e050
#
_cell.length_a   1.000
_cell.length_b   1.000
_cell.length_c   1.000
_cell.angle_alpha   90.00
_cell.angle_beta   90.00
_cell.angle_gamma   90.00
#
_symmetry.space_group_name_H-M   'P 1'
#
loop_
_entity.id
_entity.type
_entity.pdbx_description
1 polymer ?
#
loop_
_entity_poly.entity_id
_entity_poly.type
_entity_poly.pdbx_seq_one_letter_code
_entity_poly.pdbx_strand_id
1 'polypeptide(L)'
;MKIDLKNYICSVPFNSLEIHNNVCFVCCPSWLPNKVELSEIPLKDVYNSEPIVDIRNSILDGSFKYCNKELCPYLSKLLNYGVASGPVSIKSNSNINSPIVENNTPDYLVMNFDRTCNYKCPSCRVDLIVENSKGIKRVEKTIEDIDNYFSQNVKTLYITGSGDPFVSVGFRNYLKNFNPKKYPNLKSIHLHTNASMWNKEMWDSMPNVHKYVRTCEISIDAGTQDTYENKTRLGGNWDNLLNNLKFISTLPIAVKASFVVQDTNYMEMETFYNLMYSIFGKKVNVFFGKITNWGTFSEGEFKLKQVWDTEHPEHHLFKKEFNKIWKNTNLFHNLYEFIDTTNKTLI
;
A
#
# COMPACT_ATOMS: atom_id res chain seq x y z
N MET A 1 -17.28 -5.32 26.67
CA MET A 1 -16.57 -6.56 27.10
C MET A 1 -15.09 -6.35 26.78
N LYS A 2 -14.18 -6.60 27.72
CA LYS A 2 -12.73 -6.39 27.48
C LYS A 2 -12.25 -7.57 26.62
N ILE A 3 -11.73 -7.27 25.42
CA ILE A 3 -11.21 -8.31 24.50
C ILE A 3 -9.89 -8.86 25.05
N ASP A 4 -9.80 -10.17 25.20
CA ASP A 4 -8.54 -10.84 25.54
C ASP A 4 -7.81 -11.26 24.26
N LEU A 5 -6.73 -10.56 23.95
CA LEU A 5 -5.93 -10.80 22.75
C LEU A 5 -5.26 -12.18 22.70
N LYS A 6 -5.17 -12.91 23.82
CA LYS A 6 -4.65 -14.28 23.85
C LYS A 6 -5.49 -15.25 22.99
N ASN A 7 -6.75 -14.90 22.73
CA ASN A 7 -7.67 -15.67 21.90
C ASN A 7 -7.54 -15.35 20.41
N TYR A 8 -6.68 -14.41 20.02
CA TYR A 8 -6.54 -13.95 18.65
C TYR A 8 -5.10 -14.09 18.14
N ILE A 9 -4.97 -14.13 16.83
CA ILE A 9 -3.70 -14.19 16.12
C ILE A 9 -3.74 -13.25 14.93
N CYS A 10 -2.60 -12.65 14.60
CA CYS A 10 -2.40 -11.89 13.37
C CYS A 10 -1.42 -12.63 12.47
N SER A 11 -1.85 -12.97 11.25
CA SER A 11 -1.02 -13.75 10.32
C SER A 11 0.03 -12.93 9.56
N VAL A 12 -0.05 -11.57 9.57
CA VAL A 12 0.84 -10.73 8.76
C VAL A 12 2.32 -11.01 9.01
N PRO A 13 2.86 -10.98 10.24
CA PRO A 13 4.28 -11.19 10.46
C PRO A 13 4.78 -12.61 10.14
N PHE A 14 3.85 -13.56 9.92
CA PHE A 14 4.18 -14.93 9.54
C PHE A 14 4.13 -15.17 8.03
N ASN A 15 3.55 -14.22 7.28
CA ASN A 15 3.32 -14.38 5.84
C ASN A 15 3.98 -13.28 5.01
N SER A 16 4.34 -12.13 5.60
CA SER A 16 4.77 -10.93 4.87
C SER A 16 6.18 -10.50 5.24
N LEU A 17 6.88 -9.93 4.25
CA LEU A 17 8.11 -9.17 4.43
C LEU A 17 8.04 -7.93 3.54
N GLU A 18 8.35 -6.77 4.10
CA GLU A 18 8.51 -5.51 3.37
C GLU A 18 9.97 -5.10 3.37
N ILE A 19 10.53 -4.87 2.19
CA ILE A 19 11.93 -4.43 2.03
C ILE A 19 11.91 -2.96 1.64
N HIS A 20 12.52 -2.11 2.48
CA HIS A 20 12.68 -0.67 2.29
C HIS A 20 14.16 -0.32 2.29
N ASN A 21 14.75 0.11 1.17
CA ASN A 21 16.18 0.40 1.09
C ASN A 21 17.04 -0.66 1.81
N ASN A 22 17.58 -0.31 2.99
CA ASN A 22 18.46 -1.17 3.79
C ASN A 22 17.76 -1.77 5.01
N VAL A 23 16.45 -1.67 5.11
CA VAL A 23 15.69 -2.19 6.26
C VAL A 23 14.54 -3.08 5.83
N CYS A 24 14.19 -4.03 6.69
CA CYS A 24 13.03 -4.90 6.50
C CYS A 24 12.03 -4.74 7.64
N PHE A 25 10.76 -4.94 7.30
CA PHE A 25 9.64 -4.98 8.24
C PHE A 25 8.78 -6.22 7.94
N VAL A 26 8.13 -6.76 8.94
CA VAL A 26 7.17 -7.88 8.75
C VAL A 26 5.71 -7.43 8.78
N CYS A 27 5.50 -6.14 8.89
CA CYS A 27 4.19 -5.47 8.83
C CYS A 27 4.41 -4.01 8.48
N CYS A 28 3.33 -3.29 8.17
CA CYS A 28 3.40 -1.87 7.87
C CYS A 28 4.09 -1.07 9.00
N PRO A 29 5.14 -0.30 8.69
CA PRO A 29 5.92 0.44 9.69
C PRO A 29 5.12 1.52 10.44
N SER A 30 3.96 1.95 9.91
CA SER A 30 3.11 2.92 10.59
C SER A 30 2.54 2.43 11.93
N TRP A 31 2.37 1.13 12.11
CA TRP A 31 1.86 0.55 13.36
C TRP A 31 2.69 -0.60 13.93
N LEU A 32 3.73 -1.04 13.21
CA LEU A 32 4.76 -1.94 13.70
C LEU A 32 6.12 -1.44 13.21
N PRO A 33 6.71 -0.44 13.89
CA PRO A 33 7.90 0.26 13.41
C PRO A 33 9.21 -0.51 13.63
N ASN A 34 9.16 -1.69 14.25
CA ASN A 34 10.33 -2.52 14.49
C ASN A 34 10.93 -2.98 13.15
N LYS A 35 12.14 -2.52 12.87
CA LYS A 35 12.87 -2.80 11.65
C LYS A 35 14.05 -3.74 11.90
N VAL A 36 14.48 -4.41 10.84
CA VAL A 36 15.74 -5.17 10.80
C VAL A 36 16.65 -4.51 9.78
N GLU A 37 17.86 -4.14 10.21
CA GLU A 37 18.86 -3.51 9.34
C GLU A 37 19.58 -4.58 8.52
N LEU A 38 19.59 -4.40 7.18
CA LEU A 38 20.26 -5.33 6.25
C LEU A 38 21.80 -5.21 6.31
N SER A 39 22.31 -4.16 6.94
CA SER A 39 23.73 -4.03 7.27
C SER A 39 24.18 -4.98 8.39
N GLU A 40 23.26 -5.41 9.25
CA GLU A 40 23.52 -6.29 10.39
C GLU A 40 23.14 -7.74 10.08
N ILE A 41 22.01 -7.93 9.38
CA ILE A 41 21.46 -9.26 9.05
C ILE A 41 21.25 -9.34 7.54
N PRO A 42 21.95 -10.23 6.82
CA PRO A 42 21.77 -10.42 5.38
C PRO A 42 20.33 -10.81 5.01
N LEU A 43 19.84 -10.39 3.83
CA LEU A 43 18.46 -10.61 3.38
C LEU A 43 18.03 -12.08 3.48
N LYS A 44 18.92 -13.03 3.19
CA LYS A 44 18.67 -14.49 3.28
C LYS A 44 18.31 -14.97 4.69
N ASP A 45 18.78 -14.26 5.73
CA ASP A 45 18.63 -14.66 7.13
C ASP A 45 17.58 -13.80 7.87
N VAL A 46 17.07 -12.73 7.23
CA VAL A 46 16.17 -11.74 7.85
C VAL A 46 14.88 -12.36 8.36
N TYR A 47 14.23 -13.22 7.55
CA TYR A 47 12.85 -13.59 7.80
C TYR A 47 12.61 -14.41 9.07
N ASN A 48 13.63 -15.16 9.54
CA ASN A 48 13.63 -15.83 10.84
C ASN A 48 14.70 -15.27 11.79
N SER A 49 15.12 -14.01 11.60
CA SER A 49 16.03 -13.35 12.52
C SER A 49 15.39 -13.13 13.90
N GLU A 50 16.23 -13.02 14.93
CA GLU A 50 15.78 -12.85 16.32
C GLU A 50 14.74 -11.72 16.49
N PRO A 51 14.93 -10.48 15.94
CA PRO A 51 13.94 -9.41 16.08
C PRO A 51 12.57 -9.79 15.49
N ILE A 52 12.53 -10.52 14.37
CA ILE A 52 11.28 -10.94 13.75
C ILE A 52 10.62 -12.08 14.53
N VAL A 53 11.42 -13.03 15.01
CA VAL A 53 10.96 -14.11 15.89
C VAL A 53 10.33 -13.55 17.16
N ASP A 54 10.91 -12.52 17.76
CA ASP A 54 10.36 -11.85 18.94
C ASP A 54 9.02 -11.16 18.69
N ILE A 55 8.86 -10.53 17.51
CA ILE A 55 7.56 -9.99 17.09
C ILE A 55 6.52 -11.10 17.02
N ARG A 56 6.84 -12.21 16.36
CA ARG A 56 5.93 -13.36 16.22
C ARG A 56 5.60 -14.01 17.56
N ASN A 57 6.58 -14.15 18.46
CA ASN A 57 6.35 -14.62 19.82
C ASN A 57 5.34 -13.76 20.57
N SER A 58 5.44 -12.42 20.42
CA SER A 58 4.48 -11.51 21.07
C SER A 58 3.05 -11.64 20.55
N ILE A 59 2.86 -12.16 19.36
CA ILE A 59 1.53 -12.46 18.80
C ILE A 59 1.06 -13.83 19.32
N LEU A 60 1.96 -14.79 19.39
CA LEU A 60 1.65 -16.15 19.88
C LEU A 60 1.29 -16.15 21.37
N ASP A 61 1.93 -15.31 22.20
CA ASP A 61 1.61 -15.16 23.62
C ASP A 61 0.41 -14.24 23.89
N GLY A 62 -0.08 -13.53 22.86
CA GLY A 62 -1.23 -12.63 22.92
C GLY A 62 -0.92 -11.26 23.50
N SER A 63 0.33 -10.93 23.77
CA SER A 63 0.72 -9.60 24.26
C SER A 63 0.63 -8.52 23.20
N PHE A 64 0.95 -8.85 21.94
CA PHE A 64 1.05 -7.91 20.81
C PHE A 64 1.89 -6.68 21.18
N LYS A 65 2.97 -6.89 21.96
CA LYS A 65 3.72 -5.79 22.60
C LYS A 65 4.38 -4.85 21.59
N TYR A 66 4.69 -5.33 20.38
CA TYR A 66 5.30 -4.51 19.33
C TYR A 66 4.29 -3.79 18.44
N CYS A 67 3.00 -4.18 18.51
CA CYS A 67 1.95 -3.60 17.68
C CYS A 67 1.36 -2.34 18.33
N ASN A 68 1.23 -1.27 17.55
CA ASN A 68 0.42 -0.13 17.95
C ASN A 68 -1.06 -0.50 17.78
N LYS A 69 -1.76 -0.69 18.92
CA LYS A 69 -3.13 -1.20 18.95
C LYS A 69 -4.17 -0.16 18.50
N GLU A 70 -3.82 1.12 18.54
CA GLU A 70 -4.69 2.22 18.13
C GLU A 70 -4.54 2.50 16.63
N LEU A 71 -3.30 2.55 16.12
CA LEU A 71 -3.02 2.83 14.72
C LEU A 71 -3.26 1.63 13.80
N CYS A 72 -3.10 0.40 14.31
CA CYS A 72 -3.36 -0.79 13.49
C CYS A 72 -4.86 -0.92 13.20
N PRO A 73 -5.30 -0.84 11.93
CA PRO A 73 -6.72 -0.83 11.59
C PRO A 73 -7.44 -2.13 11.98
N TYR A 74 -6.72 -3.24 12.06
CA TYR A 74 -7.28 -4.54 12.42
C TYR A 74 -7.40 -4.72 13.93
N LEU A 75 -6.38 -4.33 14.70
CA LEU A 75 -6.42 -4.40 16.17
C LEU A 75 -7.35 -3.36 16.75
N SER A 76 -7.33 -2.14 16.24
CA SER A 76 -8.25 -1.07 16.66
C SER A 76 -9.70 -1.51 16.43
N LYS A 77 -10.03 -2.07 15.26
CA LYS A 77 -11.37 -2.59 14.96
C LYS A 77 -11.77 -3.73 15.90
N LEU A 78 -10.86 -4.66 16.17
CA LEU A 78 -11.12 -5.74 17.13
C LEU A 78 -11.38 -5.20 18.52
N LEU A 79 -10.52 -4.32 19.03
CA LEU A 79 -10.60 -3.83 20.41
C LEU A 79 -11.81 -2.92 20.64
N ASN A 80 -12.16 -2.08 19.65
CA ASN A 80 -13.25 -1.11 19.79
C ASN A 80 -14.63 -1.73 19.49
N TYR A 81 -14.70 -2.68 18.55
CA TYR A 81 -15.97 -3.21 18.04
C TYR A 81 -16.14 -4.72 18.21
N GLY A 82 -15.15 -5.43 18.74
CA GLY A 82 -15.20 -6.89 18.90
C GLY A 82 -15.15 -7.67 17.59
N VAL A 83 -14.76 -7.03 16.47
CA VAL A 83 -14.79 -7.62 15.13
C VAL A 83 -13.39 -7.97 14.64
N ALA A 84 -13.06 -9.26 14.65
CA ALA A 84 -11.87 -9.75 13.98
C ALA A 84 -12.03 -9.63 12.45
N SER A 85 -11.04 -9.11 11.77
CA SER A 85 -11.09 -8.89 10.31
C SER A 85 -9.70 -8.93 9.65
N GLY A 86 -9.68 -9.20 8.35
CA GLY A 86 -8.44 -9.28 7.57
C GLY A 86 -7.49 -10.36 8.12
N PRO A 87 -6.24 -9.99 8.46
CA PRO A 87 -5.24 -10.95 8.96
C PRO A 87 -5.44 -11.34 10.43
N VAL A 88 -6.33 -10.67 11.17
CA VAL A 88 -6.63 -10.99 12.58
C VAL A 88 -7.80 -11.94 12.65
N SER A 89 -7.58 -13.11 13.27
CA SER A 89 -8.57 -14.17 13.43
C SER A 89 -8.54 -14.77 14.83
N ILE A 90 -9.54 -15.59 15.16
CA ILE A 90 -9.55 -16.37 16.39
C ILE A 90 -8.42 -17.42 16.32
N LYS A 91 -7.60 -17.49 17.35
CA LYS A 91 -6.38 -18.29 17.38
C LYS A 91 -6.66 -19.79 17.20
N SER A 92 -7.74 -20.31 17.76
CA SER A 92 -8.14 -21.72 17.60
C SER A 92 -8.43 -22.14 16.15
N ASN A 93 -8.70 -21.16 15.26
CA ASN A 93 -8.97 -21.38 13.84
C ASN A 93 -7.70 -21.27 12.98
N SER A 94 -6.53 -21.09 13.60
CA SER A 94 -5.26 -20.89 12.91
C SER A 94 -4.32 -22.05 13.16
N ASN A 95 -3.56 -22.42 12.14
CA ASN A 95 -2.47 -23.40 12.23
C ASN A 95 -1.12 -22.77 12.62
N ILE A 96 -1.09 -21.46 12.89
CA ILE A 96 0.14 -20.75 13.27
C ILE A 96 0.43 -21.03 14.75
N ASN A 97 1.45 -21.85 15.04
CA ASN A 97 1.83 -22.28 16.38
C ASN A 97 3.33 -22.14 16.66
N SER A 98 4.13 -21.72 15.68
CA SER A 98 5.57 -21.52 15.79
C SER A 98 5.95 -20.10 15.34
N PRO A 99 6.91 -19.44 16.01
CA PRO A 99 7.45 -18.16 15.54
C PRO A 99 8.41 -18.33 14.36
N ILE A 100 8.87 -19.56 14.12
CA ILE A 100 9.76 -19.89 12.99
C ILE A 100 8.91 -20.30 11.78
N VAL A 101 9.18 -19.71 10.63
CA VAL A 101 8.61 -20.12 9.35
C VAL A 101 9.59 -21.09 8.68
N GLU A 102 9.14 -22.35 8.50
CA GLU A 102 10.00 -23.45 8.05
C GLU A 102 10.79 -23.15 6.76
N ASN A 103 10.16 -22.55 5.77
CA ASN A 103 10.80 -22.24 4.49
C ASN A 103 11.68 -20.99 4.53
N ASN A 104 11.77 -20.29 5.67
CA ASN A 104 12.45 -19.00 5.83
C ASN A 104 12.13 -17.97 4.71
N THR A 105 10.90 -17.98 4.21
CA THR A 105 10.47 -17.12 3.11
C THR A 105 9.05 -16.60 3.33
N PRO A 106 8.76 -15.34 2.95
CA PRO A 106 7.41 -14.81 3.00
C PRO A 106 6.55 -15.35 1.85
N ASP A 107 5.25 -15.49 2.09
CA ASP A 107 4.26 -15.70 1.03
C ASP A 107 3.99 -14.40 0.24
N TYR A 108 4.06 -13.25 0.94
CA TYR A 108 3.79 -11.92 0.43
C TYR A 108 5.02 -11.02 0.62
N LEU A 109 5.61 -10.59 -0.48
CA LEU A 109 6.82 -9.77 -0.48
C LEU A 109 6.54 -8.38 -1.04
N VAL A 110 6.80 -7.35 -0.23
CA VAL A 110 6.66 -5.94 -0.61
C VAL A 110 8.02 -5.36 -0.96
N MET A 111 8.14 -4.88 -2.19
CA MET A 111 9.39 -4.39 -2.78
C MET A 111 9.39 -2.85 -2.81
N ASN A 112 9.68 -2.22 -1.66
CA ASN A 112 9.67 -0.76 -1.46
C ASN A 112 11.07 -0.13 -1.41
N PHE A 113 12.08 -0.76 -2.01
CA PHE A 113 13.47 -0.37 -1.87
C PHE A 113 14.01 0.56 -2.97
N ASP A 114 13.16 1.02 -3.89
CA ASP A 114 13.47 2.09 -4.84
C ASP A 114 12.42 3.20 -4.74
N ARG A 115 12.88 4.41 -4.39
CA ARG A 115 12.04 5.58 -4.22
C ARG A 115 11.95 6.44 -5.49
N THR A 116 12.55 6.00 -6.60
CA THR A 116 12.52 6.71 -7.89
C THR A 116 11.09 6.96 -8.35
N CYS A 117 10.77 8.21 -8.64
CA CYS A 117 9.48 8.65 -9.16
C CYS A 117 9.68 9.91 -10.00
N ASN A 118 8.83 10.09 -10.99
CA ASN A 118 8.82 11.28 -11.86
C ASN A 118 7.91 12.39 -11.33
N TYR A 119 7.26 12.21 -10.16
CA TYR A 119 6.41 13.22 -9.52
C TYR A 119 7.01 13.71 -8.21
N LYS A 120 6.69 14.96 -7.88
CA LYS A 120 7.01 15.62 -6.61
C LYS A 120 5.71 15.95 -5.86
N CYS A 121 4.96 14.90 -5.47
CA CYS A 121 3.70 15.06 -4.75
C CYS A 121 3.94 15.61 -3.34
N PRO A 122 3.32 16.75 -2.94
CA PRO A 122 3.58 17.38 -1.64
C PRO A 122 3.30 16.47 -0.43
N SER A 123 2.32 15.58 -0.55
CA SER A 123 1.98 14.60 0.49
C SER A 123 2.98 13.45 0.62
N CYS A 124 3.92 13.29 -0.32
CA CYS A 124 4.81 12.13 -0.39
C CYS A 124 6.28 12.49 -0.21
N ARG A 125 6.75 13.63 -0.79
CA ARG A 125 8.17 13.98 -0.84
C ARG A 125 8.41 15.48 -1.03
N VAL A 126 9.49 15.95 -0.47
CA VAL A 126 9.90 17.36 -0.58
C VAL A 126 10.61 17.61 -1.91
N ASP A 127 11.39 16.62 -2.40
CA ASP A 127 12.17 16.73 -3.64
C ASP A 127 11.92 15.58 -4.59
N LEU A 128 12.22 15.79 -5.88
CA LEU A 128 12.21 14.72 -6.87
C LEU A 128 13.31 13.71 -6.54
N ILE A 129 12.93 12.44 -6.41
CA ILE A 129 13.84 11.36 -6.06
C ILE A 129 14.07 10.49 -7.30
N VAL A 130 15.32 10.46 -7.76
CA VAL A 130 15.77 9.60 -8.87
C VAL A 130 17.09 8.95 -8.42
N GLU A 131 17.14 7.62 -8.44
CA GLU A 131 18.35 6.89 -8.09
C GLU A 131 19.46 7.13 -9.13
N ASN A 132 20.66 7.38 -8.62
CA ASN A 132 21.86 7.42 -9.43
C ASN A 132 22.38 6.01 -9.75
N SER A 133 23.48 5.91 -10.50
CA SER A 133 24.07 4.62 -10.90
C SER A 133 24.37 3.69 -9.72
N LYS A 134 24.77 4.23 -8.55
CA LYS A 134 25.02 3.44 -7.33
C LYS A 134 23.71 2.91 -6.75
N GLY A 135 22.67 3.75 -6.72
CA GLY A 135 21.34 3.36 -6.26
C GLY A 135 20.71 2.30 -7.17
N ILE A 136 20.83 2.46 -8.48
CA ILE A 136 20.34 1.46 -9.45
C ILE A 136 21.01 0.10 -9.21
N LYS A 137 22.33 0.05 -9.05
CA LYS A 137 23.06 -1.19 -8.74
C LYS A 137 22.61 -1.83 -7.42
N ARG A 138 22.31 -1.01 -6.40
CA ARG A 138 21.76 -1.51 -5.13
C ARG A 138 20.39 -2.15 -5.34
N VAL A 139 19.51 -1.50 -6.11
CA VAL A 139 18.18 -2.03 -6.46
C VAL A 139 18.30 -3.36 -7.20
N GLU A 140 19.15 -3.42 -8.23
CA GLU A 140 19.41 -4.64 -9.01
C GLU A 140 19.96 -5.78 -8.12
N LYS A 141 20.88 -5.45 -7.19
CA LYS A 141 21.41 -6.43 -6.23
C LYS A 141 20.35 -6.96 -5.29
N THR A 142 19.47 -6.09 -4.79
CA THR A 142 18.35 -6.51 -3.92
C THR A 142 17.38 -7.43 -4.69
N ILE A 143 17.09 -7.14 -5.96
CA ILE A 143 16.29 -8.01 -6.82
C ILE A 143 16.96 -9.38 -7.02
N GLU A 144 18.26 -9.39 -7.28
CA GLU A 144 19.02 -10.63 -7.38
C GLU A 144 18.95 -11.47 -6.11
N ASP A 145 19.07 -10.85 -4.96
CA ASP A 145 18.97 -11.54 -3.66
C ASP A 145 17.54 -12.09 -3.44
N ILE A 146 16.50 -11.36 -3.82
CA ILE A 146 15.11 -11.84 -3.80
C ILE A 146 14.96 -13.07 -4.72
N ASP A 147 15.47 -12.98 -5.94
CA ASP A 147 15.47 -14.08 -6.89
C ASP A 147 16.18 -15.33 -6.35
N ASN A 148 17.27 -15.15 -5.62
CA ASN A 148 18.07 -16.25 -5.09
C ASN A 148 17.47 -16.88 -3.84
N TYR A 149 16.84 -16.08 -2.96
CA TYR A 149 16.48 -16.55 -1.62
C TYR A 149 14.96 -16.75 -1.41
N PHE A 150 14.10 -15.98 -2.11
CA PHE A 150 12.67 -15.99 -1.83
C PHE A 150 11.82 -16.48 -3.01
N SER A 151 12.33 -16.44 -4.23
CA SER A 151 11.53 -16.69 -5.45
C SER A 151 10.80 -18.02 -5.47
N GLN A 152 11.38 -19.07 -4.87
CA GLN A 152 10.82 -20.43 -4.89
C GLN A 152 9.50 -20.55 -4.14
N ASN A 153 9.30 -19.75 -3.08
CA ASN A 153 8.14 -19.92 -2.18
C ASN A 153 7.17 -18.73 -2.21
N VAL A 154 7.63 -17.54 -2.63
CA VAL A 154 6.78 -16.36 -2.68
C VAL A 154 5.57 -16.57 -3.58
N LYS A 155 4.38 -16.19 -3.07
CA LYS A 155 3.10 -16.33 -3.78
C LYS A 155 2.62 -14.98 -4.35
N THR A 156 3.00 -13.88 -3.73
CA THR A 156 2.62 -12.53 -4.18
C THR A 156 3.80 -11.58 -4.08
N LEU A 157 4.05 -10.87 -5.18
CA LEU A 157 4.96 -9.73 -5.22
C LEU A 157 4.14 -8.44 -5.25
N TYR A 158 4.41 -7.53 -4.34
CA TYR A 158 3.89 -6.16 -4.34
C TYR A 158 5.03 -5.21 -4.76
N ILE A 159 4.92 -4.61 -5.93
CA ILE A 159 5.93 -3.71 -6.50
C ILE A 159 5.34 -2.32 -6.55
N THR A 160 5.76 -1.55 -5.89
CA THR A 160 6.27 -0.56 -4.98
C THR A 160 5.15 0.28 -4.37
N GLY A 161 5.39 1.00 -3.31
CA GLY A 161 4.51 2.00 -2.69
C GLY A 161 5.29 3.25 -2.31
N SER A 162 6.63 3.21 -2.51
CA SER A 162 7.52 4.32 -2.15
C SER A 162 8.08 5.08 -3.36
N GLY A 163 8.05 4.48 -4.55
CA GLY A 163 8.44 5.06 -5.83
C GLY A 163 7.39 4.79 -6.91
N ASP A 164 7.84 4.62 -8.17
CA ASP A 164 6.99 4.18 -9.27
C ASP A 164 7.68 3.07 -10.06
N PRO A 165 7.04 1.90 -10.28
CA PRO A 165 7.67 0.72 -10.88
C PRO A 165 8.06 0.94 -12.34
N PHE A 166 7.39 1.83 -13.04
CA PHE A 166 7.65 2.13 -14.44
C PHE A 166 8.66 3.27 -14.64
N VAL A 167 8.91 4.07 -13.59
CA VAL A 167 9.94 5.13 -13.58
C VAL A 167 11.27 4.57 -13.10
N SER A 168 11.27 3.69 -12.11
CA SER A 168 12.47 3.00 -11.61
C SER A 168 13.14 2.19 -12.73
N VAL A 169 14.42 2.43 -12.97
CA VAL A 169 15.22 1.66 -13.94
C VAL A 169 15.31 0.19 -13.51
N GLY A 170 15.58 -0.05 -12.22
CA GLY A 170 15.71 -1.40 -11.69
C GLY A 170 14.42 -2.20 -11.78
N PHE A 171 13.29 -1.64 -11.37
CA PHE A 171 12.00 -2.34 -11.47
C PHE A 171 11.52 -2.50 -12.91
N ARG A 172 11.74 -1.52 -13.80
CA ARG A 172 11.45 -1.68 -15.23
C ARG A 172 12.23 -2.83 -15.83
N ASN A 173 13.54 -2.90 -15.58
CA ASN A 173 14.40 -3.98 -16.07
C ASN A 173 13.94 -5.34 -15.51
N TYR A 174 13.59 -5.39 -14.23
CA TYR A 174 13.05 -6.59 -13.60
C TYR A 174 11.76 -7.07 -14.27
N LEU A 175 10.79 -6.17 -14.47
CA LEU A 175 9.50 -6.50 -15.09
C LEU A 175 9.68 -6.94 -16.56
N LYS A 176 10.53 -6.25 -17.33
CA LYS A 176 10.82 -6.61 -18.74
C LYS A 176 11.51 -7.97 -18.87
N ASN A 177 12.43 -8.27 -17.97
CA ASN A 177 13.23 -9.50 -17.99
C ASN A 177 12.70 -10.57 -17.03
N PHE A 178 11.47 -10.42 -16.52
CA PHE A 178 10.88 -11.33 -15.55
C PHE A 178 10.95 -12.78 -16.04
N ASN A 179 11.53 -13.64 -15.20
CA ASN A 179 11.65 -15.07 -15.50
C ASN A 179 10.70 -15.88 -14.62
N PRO A 180 9.52 -16.27 -15.12
CA PRO A 180 8.54 -17.02 -14.34
C PRO A 180 9.02 -18.39 -13.87
N LYS A 181 10.07 -18.96 -14.48
CA LYS A 181 10.64 -20.24 -14.05
C LYS A 181 11.33 -20.16 -12.69
N LYS A 182 11.79 -18.95 -12.30
CA LYS A 182 12.33 -18.71 -10.94
C LYS A 182 11.25 -18.68 -9.88
N TYR A 183 9.99 -18.45 -10.24
CA TYR A 183 8.86 -18.20 -9.36
C TYR A 183 7.75 -19.27 -9.52
N PRO A 184 8.02 -20.54 -9.20
CA PRO A 184 7.09 -21.64 -9.48
C PRO A 184 5.77 -21.53 -8.68
N ASN A 185 5.79 -20.89 -7.51
CA ASN A 185 4.64 -20.72 -6.63
C ASN A 185 3.94 -19.37 -6.77
N LEU A 186 4.44 -18.46 -7.63
CA LEU A 186 3.88 -17.12 -7.79
C LEU A 186 2.46 -17.17 -8.39
N LYS A 187 1.52 -16.55 -7.67
CA LYS A 187 0.11 -16.44 -8.06
C LYS A 187 -0.23 -15.06 -8.59
N SER A 188 0.39 -14.02 -8.03
CA SER A 188 0.05 -12.63 -8.38
C SER A 188 1.24 -11.68 -8.23
N ILE A 189 1.23 -10.66 -9.09
CA ILE A 189 1.99 -9.43 -8.94
C ILE A 189 0.98 -8.29 -8.76
N HIS A 190 1.18 -7.48 -7.73
CA HIS A 190 0.48 -6.23 -7.52
C HIS A 190 1.39 -5.07 -7.91
N LEU A 191 0.88 -4.12 -8.70
CA LEU A 191 1.61 -2.92 -9.09
C LEU A 191 1.01 -1.70 -8.40
N HIS A 192 1.83 -0.90 -7.72
CA HIS A 192 1.42 0.38 -7.18
C HIS A 192 2.13 1.51 -7.93
N THR A 193 1.38 2.37 -8.61
CA THR A 193 1.90 3.32 -9.58
C THR A 193 1.08 4.62 -9.65
N ASN A 194 1.68 5.68 -10.17
CA ASN A 194 0.98 6.89 -10.60
C ASN A 194 0.40 6.78 -12.02
N ALA A 195 0.62 5.67 -12.70
CA ALA A 195 0.19 5.33 -14.05
C ALA A 195 0.72 6.24 -15.18
N SER A 196 1.60 7.22 -14.90
CA SER A 196 2.08 8.16 -15.93
C SER A 196 2.84 7.48 -17.08
N MET A 197 3.53 6.38 -16.79
CA MET A 197 4.32 5.63 -17.77
C MET A 197 3.70 4.26 -18.10
N TRP A 198 2.53 3.93 -17.57
CA TRP A 198 1.87 2.66 -17.88
C TRP A 198 0.97 2.78 -19.11
N ASN A 199 1.59 2.92 -20.28
CA ASN A 199 0.94 2.89 -21.58
C ASN A 199 1.05 1.50 -22.24
N LYS A 200 0.46 1.37 -23.43
CA LYS A 200 0.48 0.12 -24.20
C LYS A 200 1.91 -0.34 -24.53
N GLU A 201 2.80 0.58 -24.93
CA GLU A 201 4.18 0.26 -25.28
C GLU A 201 4.95 -0.32 -24.06
N MET A 202 4.80 0.31 -22.90
CA MET A 202 5.39 -0.20 -21.66
C MET A 202 4.86 -1.60 -21.33
N TRP A 203 3.55 -1.79 -21.41
CA TRP A 203 2.94 -3.09 -21.14
C TRP A 203 3.45 -4.17 -22.10
N ASP A 204 3.43 -3.91 -23.40
CA ASP A 204 3.90 -4.86 -24.43
C ASP A 204 5.38 -5.22 -24.26
N SER A 205 6.18 -4.34 -23.67
CA SER A 205 7.61 -4.59 -23.41
C SER A 205 7.89 -5.60 -22.27
N MET A 206 6.85 -6.04 -21.52
CA MET A 206 7.01 -6.95 -20.38
C MET A 206 6.03 -8.15 -20.43
N PRO A 207 6.03 -8.96 -21.51
CA PRO A 207 5.01 -9.98 -21.75
C PRO A 207 4.97 -11.10 -20.69
N ASN A 208 6.11 -11.39 -20.06
CA ASN A 208 6.21 -12.48 -19.09
C ASN A 208 5.47 -12.23 -17.78
N VAL A 209 5.17 -10.97 -17.45
CA VAL A 209 4.41 -10.63 -16.22
C VAL A 209 2.90 -10.57 -16.44
N HIS A 210 2.41 -10.50 -17.69
CA HIS A 210 0.99 -10.25 -17.99
C HIS A 210 0.05 -11.19 -17.24
N LYS A 211 0.35 -12.50 -17.23
CA LYS A 211 -0.50 -13.48 -16.55
C LYS A 211 -0.46 -13.41 -15.02
N TYR A 212 0.54 -12.73 -14.46
CA TYR A 212 0.72 -12.59 -13.01
C TYR A 212 0.22 -11.28 -12.47
N VAL A 213 0.23 -10.18 -13.24
CA VAL A 213 -0.33 -8.90 -12.82
C VAL A 213 -1.85 -9.05 -12.71
N ARG A 214 -2.35 -9.19 -11.48
CA ARG A 214 -3.77 -9.41 -11.19
C ARG A 214 -4.45 -8.19 -10.61
N THR A 215 -3.69 -7.37 -9.91
CA THR A 215 -4.21 -6.20 -9.21
C THR A 215 -3.24 -5.02 -9.37
N CYS A 216 -3.78 -3.82 -9.34
CA CYS A 216 -2.96 -2.62 -9.21
C CYS A 216 -3.62 -1.59 -8.30
N GLU A 217 -2.80 -0.74 -7.70
CA GLU A 217 -3.22 0.50 -7.07
C GLU A 217 -2.69 1.68 -7.87
N ILE A 218 -3.59 2.57 -8.28
CA ILE A 218 -3.26 3.78 -9.03
C ILE A 218 -3.53 4.98 -8.15
N SER A 219 -2.48 5.73 -7.86
CA SER A 219 -2.53 6.92 -7.02
C SER A 219 -2.82 8.17 -7.85
N ILE A 220 -4.00 8.81 -7.66
CA ILE A 220 -4.46 9.92 -8.50
C ILE A 220 -4.69 11.21 -7.70
N ASP A 221 -5.42 11.13 -6.57
CA ASP A 221 -5.66 12.23 -5.61
C ASP A 221 -6.34 13.48 -6.18
N ALA A 222 -7.04 13.36 -7.31
CA ALA A 222 -7.72 14.48 -7.96
C ALA A 222 -8.89 14.01 -8.81
N GLY A 223 -9.93 14.85 -8.91
CA GLY A 223 -11.04 14.68 -9.85
C GLY A 223 -10.96 15.62 -11.05
N THR A 224 -10.03 16.58 -11.04
CA THR A 224 -9.85 17.60 -12.09
C THR A 224 -8.37 17.77 -12.45
N GLN A 225 -8.13 18.34 -13.64
CA GLN A 225 -6.78 18.63 -14.13
C GLN A 225 -6.04 19.60 -13.22
N ASP A 226 -6.68 20.70 -12.80
CA ASP A 226 -6.05 21.72 -11.98
C ASP A 226 -5.54 21.13 -10.65
N THR A 227 -6.38 20.37 -9.98
CA THR A 227 -5.98 19.71 -8.72
C THR A 227 -4.88 18.67 -8.93
N TYR A 228 -4.97 17.90 -10.02
CA TYR A 228 -3.94 16.91 -10.34
C TYR A 228 -2.58 17.54 -10.59
N GLU A 229 -2.48 18.46 -11.56
CA GLU A 229 -1.21 19.00 -12.03
C GLU A 229 -0.60 20.02 -11.09
N ASN A 230 -1.45 20.84 -10.42
CA ASN A 230 -1.01 22.02 -9.68
C ASN A 230 -1.04 21.87 -8.15
N LYS A 231 -1.72 20.84 -7.60
CA LYS A 231 -1.90 20.69 -6.14
C LYS A 231 -1.42 19.37 -5.58
N THR A 232 -1.78 18.22 -6.22
CA THR A 232 -1.57 16.91 -5.62
C THR A 232 -0.48 16.09 -6.29
N ARG A 233 -0.37 16.12 -7.62
CA ARG A 233 0.52 15.28 -8.44
C ARG A 233 1.49 16.13 -9.27
N LEU A 234 2.24 17.00 -8.58
CA LEU A 234 3.17 17.92 -9.24
C LEU A 234 4.15 17.18 -10.16
N GLY A 235 4.20 17.61 -11.42
CA GLY A 235 4.93 16.93 -12.50
C GLY A 235 4.07 15.97 -13.33
N GLY A 236 2.78 15.79 -12.93
CA GLY A 236 1.81 15.02 -13.70
C GLY A 236 1.32 15.74 -14.95
N ASN A 237 0.73 14.94 -15.86
CA ASN A 237 -0.02 15.44 -17.01
C ASN A 237 -1.35 14.71 -17.05
N TRP A 238 -2.46 15.45 -16.98
CA TRP A 238 -3.79 14.93 -16.86
C TRP A 238 -4.25 14.12 -18.09
N ASP A 239 -3.99 14.64 -19.28
CA ASP A 239 -4.38 13.97 -20.52
C ASP A 239 -3.63 12.64 -20.70
N ASN A 240 -2.32 12.63 -20.39
CA ASN A 240 -1.53 11.41 -20.41
C ASN A 240 -2.06 10.39 -19.38
N LEU A 241 -2.39 10.84 -18.18
CA LEU A 241 -3.03 9.98 -17.17
C LEU A 241 -4.31 9.35 -17.71
N LEU A 242 -5.26 10.16 -18.21
CA LEU A 242 -6.55 9.69 -18.72
C LEU A 242 -6.38 8.68 -19.87
N ASN A 243 -5.44 8.93 -20.79
CA ASN A 243 -5.14 8.00 -21.87
C ASN A 243 -4.61 6.66 -21.35
N ASN A 244 -3.71 6.70 -20.37
CA ASN A 244 -3.18 5.48 -19.74
C ASN A 244 -4.25 4.74 -18.93
N LEU A 245 -5.13 5.44 -18.20
CA LEU A 245 -6.25 4.82 -17.49
C LEU A 245 -7.23 4.12 -18.44
N LYS A 246 -7.55 4.72 -19.59
CA LYS A 246 -8.37 4.10 -20.64
C LYS A 246 -7.69 2.82 -21.17
N PHE A 247 -6.37 2.85 -21.40
CA PHE A 247 -5.64 1.65 -21.79
C PHE A 247 -5.70 0.58 -20.68
N ILE A 248 -5.38 0.94 -19.43
CA ILE A 248 -5.38 0.00 -18.29
C ILE A 248 -6.76 -0.63 -18.10
N SER A 249 -7.84 0.10 -18.38
CA SER A 249 -9.22 -0.42 -18.26
C SER A 249 -9.51 -1.59 -19.21
N THR A 250 -8.74 -1.73 -20.30
CA THR A 250 -8.86 -2.87 -21.24
C THR A 250 -8.17 -4.13 -20.73
N LEU A 251 -7.28 -4.02 -19.73
CA LEU A 251 -6.53 -5.14 -19.18
C LEU A 251 -7.39 -5.98 -18.20
N PRO A 252 -7.13 -7.29 -18.07
CA PRO A 252 -7.84 -8.17 -17.14
C PRO A 252 -7.30 -8.04 -15.70
N ILE A 253 -7.23 -6.81 -15.18
CA ILE A 253 -6.62 -6.45 -13.90
C ILE A 253 -7.67 -5.78 -13.01
N ALA A 254 -7.74 -6.16 -11.74
CA ALA A 254 -8.54 -5.45 -10.76
C ALA A 254 -7.81 -4.16 -10.33
N VAL A 255 -8.50 -3.04 -10.43
CA VAL A 255 -7.94 -1.71 -10.19
C VAL A 255 -8.44 -1.15 -8.87
N LYS A 256 -7.53 -0.68 -8.03
CA LYS A 256 -7.80 0.20 -6.90
C LYS A 256 -7.36 1.61 -7.29
N ALA A 257 -8.29 2.55 -7.39
CA ALA A 257 -8.01 3.95 -7.62
C ALA A 257 -7.93 4.67 -6.27
N SER A 258 -6.77 5.22 -5.94
CA SER A 258 -6.46 5.78 -4.62
C SER A 258 -6.53 7.30 -4.63
N PHE A 259 -7.17 7.85 -3.60
CA PHE A 259 -7.35 9.28 -3.39
C PHE A 259 -7.05 9.61 -1.93
N VAL A 260 -5.90 10.25 -1.69
CA VAL A 260 -5.51 10.73 -0.36
C VAL A 260 -6.23 12.04 -0.08
N VAL A 261 -7.20 12.00 0.83
CA VAL A 261 -8.06 13.13 1.18
C VAL A 261 -7.30 14.16 1.98
N GLN A 262 -7.35 15.41 1.51
CA GLN A 262 -6.72 16.57 2.14
C GLN A 262 -7.48 17.86 1.77
N ASP A 263 -7.09 18.98 2.37
CA ASP A 263 -7.69 20.33 2.18
C ASP A 263 -7.84 20.75 0.70
N THR A 264 -6.88 20.36 -0.12
CA THR A 264 -6.80 20.79 -1.52
C THR A 264 -7.65 19.98 -2.49
N ASN A 265 -8.23 18.85 -2.06
CA ASN A 265 -8.91 17.94 -2.99
C ASN A 265 -10.24 17.35 -2.49
N TYR A 266 -10.59 17.48 -1.20
CA TYR A 266 -11.77 16.80 -0.64
C TYR A 266 -13.09 17.17 -1.35
N MET A 267 -13.18 18.38 -1.91
CA MET A 267 -14.35 18.82 -2.69
C MET A 267 -14.54 18.05 -4.01
N GLU A 268 -13.53 17.32 -4.45
CA GLU A 268 -13.55 16.57 -5.72
C GLU A 268 -13.82 15.06 -5.54
N MET A 269 -14.15 14.61 -4.33
CA MET A 269 -14.33 13.17 -4.03
C MET A 269 -15.42 12.54 -4.92
N GLU A 270 -16.55 13.22 -5.11
CA GLU A 270 -17.63 12.74 -5.98
C GLU A 270 -17.22 12.75 -7.46
N THR A 271 -16.59 13.82 -7.91
CA THR A 271 -16.07 13.96 -9.28
C THR A 271 -15.08 12.85 -9.60
N PHE A 272 -14.12 12.60 -8.68
CA PHE A 272 -13.16 11.52 -8.81
C PHE A 272 -13.83 10.15 -8.88
N TYR A 273 -14.76 9.87 -7.97
CA TYR A 273 -15.50 8.61 -7.97
C TYR A 273 -16.19 8.36 -9.31
N ASN A 274 -16.93 9.35 -9.80
CA ASN A 274 -17.66 9.26 -11.06
C ASN A 274 -16.73 9.09 -12.27
N LEU A 275 -15.59 9.79 -12.27
CA LEU A 275 -14.57 9.68 -13.32
C LEU A 275 -13.99 8.24 -13.34
N MET A 276 -13.58 7.70 -12.20
CA MET A 276 -13.04 6.34 -12.13
C MET A 276 -14.07 5.29 -12.56
N TYR A 277 -15.30 5.46 -12.11
CA TYR A 277 -16.39 4.56 -12.50
C TYR A 277 -16.71 4.64 -14.01
N SER A 278 -16.63 5.83 -14.62
CA SER A 278 -16.84 6.01 -16.05
C SER A 278 -15.78 5.30 -16.90
N ILE A 279 -14.53 5.24 -16.42
CA ILE A 279 -13.39 4.61 -17.13
C ILE A 279 -13.37 3.10 -16.95
N PHE A 280 -13.54 2.62 -15.72
CA PHE A 280 -13.30 1.22 -15.35
C PHE A 280 -14.59 0.41 -15.10
N GLY A 281 -15.74 1.10 -14.93
CA GLY A 281 -16.99 0.47 -14.55
C GLY A 281 -16.88 -0.25 -13.20
N LYS A 282 -17.48 -1.44 -13.11
CA LYS A 282 -17.48 -2.26 -11.89
C LYS A 282 -16.13 -2.89 -11.53
N LYS A 283 -15.11 -2.75 -12.39
CA LYS A 283 -13.76 -3.29 -12.13
C LYS A 283 -12.95 -2.45 -11.13
N VAL A 284 -13.34 -1.20 -10.89
CA VAL A 284 -12.60 -0.31 -9.99
C VAL A 284 -13.13 -0.40 -8.57
N ASN A 285 -12.18 -0.45 -7.64
CA ASN A 285 -12.41 -0.15 -6.23
C ASN A 285 -11.82 1.24 -5.95
N VAL A 286 -12.66 2.21 -5.61
CA VAL A 286 -12.21 3.55 -5.24
C VAL A 286 -11.87 3.57 -3.76
N PHE A 287 -10.69 4.09 -3.41
CA PHE A 287 -10.25 4.19 -2.04
C PHE A 287 -9.98 5.64 -1.63
N PHE A 288 -10.68 6.11 -0.62
CA PHE A 288 -10.42 7.38 0.04
C PHE A 288 -9.65 7.16 1.33
N GLY A 289 -8.40 7.64 1.36
CA GLY A 289 -7.50 7.49 2.49
C GLY A 289 -7.23 8.82 3.19
N LYS A 290 -7.08 8.79 4.52
CA LYS A 290 -6.53 9.94 5.27
C LYS A 290 -5.09 10.17 4.85
N ILE A 291 -4.69 11.45 4.70
CA ILE A 291 -3.28 11.81 4.49
C ILE A 291 -2.44 11.38 5.69
N THR A 292 -1.25 10.88 5.42
CA THR A 292 -0.23 10.58 6.43
C THR A 292 0.93 11.55 6.25
N ASN A 293 1.47 12.09 7.34
CA ASN A 293 2.66 12.91 7.28
C ASN A 293 3.91 12.01 7.17
N TRP A 294 4.53 12.02 6.01
CA TRP A 294 5.80 11.33 5.76
C TRP A 294 7.02 12.21 6.03
N GLY A 295 6.87 13.24 6.88
CA GLY A 295 7.90 14.23 7.16
C GLY A 295 7.96 15.33 6.10
N THR A 296 6.91 15.50 5.30
CA THR A 296 6.80 16.51 4.25
C THR A 296 6.18 17.81 4.71
N PHE A 297 5.49 17.78 5.84
CA PHE A 297 4.81 18.93 6.44
C PHE A 297 5.28 19.15 7.87
N SER A 298 5.39 20.39 8.29
CA SER A 298 5.42 20.74 9.70
C SER A 298 4.13 20.31 10.39
N GLU A 299 4.12 20.22 11.73
CA GLU A 299 2.93 19.82 12.48
C GLU A 299 1.74 20.75 12.21
N GLY A 300 1.99 22.07 12.16
CA GLY A 300 0.94 23.05 11.88
C GLY A 300 0.38 22.94 10.47
N GLU A 301 1.24 22.78 9.46
CA GLU A 301 0.80 22.55 8.07
C GLU A 301 0.01 21.24 7.95
N PHE A 302 0.46 20.18 8.62
CA PHE A 302 -0.22 18.89 8.56
C PHE A 302 -1.63 18.97 9.15
N LYS A 303 -1.84 19.71 10.24
CA LYS A 303 -3.18 19.95 10.80
C LYS A 303 -4.13 20.61 9.80
N LEU A 304 -3.62 21.53 8.98
CA LEU A 304 -4.42 22.17 7.92
C LEU A 304 -4.76 21.23 6.75
N LYS A 305 -4.09 20.08 6.63
CA LYS A 305 -4.41 19.07 5.62
C LYS A 305 -5.53 18.13 6.06
N GLN A 306 -5.80 18.04 7.36
CA GLN A 306 -6.66 17.01 7.97
C GLN A 306 -8.12 17.46 8.03
N VAL A 307 -8.77 17.67 6.87
CA VAL A 307 -10.18 18.11 6.78
C VAL A 307 -11.18 17.18 7.49
N TRP A 308 -10.78 15.93 7.74
CA TRP A 308 -11.59 14.98 8.51
C TRP A 308 -11.50 15.23 10.02
N ASP A 309 -10.54 15.99 10.51
CA ASP A 309 -10.46 16.36 11.93
C ASP A 309 -11.64 17.26 12.30
N THR A 310 -12.33 16.95 13.39
CA THR A 310 -13.50 17.68 13.85
C THR A 310 -13.20 19.13 14.22
N GLU A 311 -11.95 19.44 14.55
CA GLU A 311 -11.47 20.79 14.83
C GLU A 311 -11.12 21.59 13.57
N HIS A 312 -11.07 20.92 12.40
CA HIS A 312 -10.75 21.61 11.14
C HIS A 312 -11.90 22.54 10.71
N PRO A 313 -11.61 23.80 10.31
CA PRO A 313 -12.66 24.78 9.93
C PRO A 313 -13.63 24.27 8.86
N GLU A 314 -13.12 23.50 7.91
CA GLU A 314 -13.89 22.95 6.78
C GLU A 314 -14.42 21.54 7.03
N HIS A 315 -14.33 21.00 8.25
CA HIS A 315 -14.82 19.65 8.56
C HIS A 315 -16.28 19.43 8.15
N HIS A 316 -17.15 20.41 8.37
CA HIS A 316 -18.55 20.34 7.98
C HIS A 316 -18.76 20.24 6.47
N LEU A 317 -17.90 20.87 5.65
CA LEU A 317 -17.92 20.75 4.20
C LEU A 317 -17.43 19.38 3.76
N PHE A 318 -16.33 18.89 4.36
CA PHE A 318 -15.85 17.53 4.11
C PHE A 318 -16.93 16.48 4.38
N LYS A 319 -17.64 16.57 5.52
CA LYS A 319 -18.76 15.65 5.81
C LYS A 319 -19.85 15.71 4.74
N LYS A 320 -20.20 16.90 4.27
CA LYS A 320 -21.18 17.07 3.21
C LYS A 320 -20.76 16.39 1.91
N GLU A 321 -19.50 16.55 1.50
CA GLU A 321 -18.97 15.89 0.30
C GLU A 321 -18.88 14.37 0.46
N PHE A 322 -18.38 13.90 1.61
CA PHE A 322 -18.30 12.47 1.89
C PHE A 322 -19.69 11.81 1.91
N ASN A 323 -20.72 12.52 2.40
CA ASN A 323 -22.09 12.03 2.43
C ASN A 323 -22.66 11.70 1.03
N LYS A 324 -22.16 12.32 -0.02
CA LYS A 324 -22.61 12.04 -1.39
C LYS A 324 -22.19 10.65 -1.88
N ILE A 325 -21.11 10.11 -1.38
CA ILE A 325 -20.44 8.94 -1.96
C ILE A 325 -20.31 7.73 -1.05
N TRP A 326 -20.30 7.87 0.29
CA TRP A 326 -19.92 6.80 1.22
C TRP A 326 -20.79 5.54 1.15
N LYS A 327 -22.02 5.63 0.61
CA LYS A 327 -22.94 4.48 0.43
C LYS A 327 -22.65 3.65 -0.83
N ASN A 328 -21.74 4.09 -1.68
CA ASN A 328 -21.44 3.38 -2.92
C ASN A 328 -20.73 2.05 -2.66
N THR A 329 -21.16 0.98 -3.32
CA THR A 329 -20.72 -0.39 -3.04
C THR A 329 -19.26 -0.67 -3.40
N ASN A 330 -18.68 0.08 -4.34
CA ASN A 330 -17.30 -0.08 -4.80
C ASN A 330 -16.34 0.92 -4.12
N LEU A 331 -16.77 1.51 -3.02
CA LEU A 331 -16.01 2.50 -2.27
C LEU A 331 -15.41 1.87 -1.02
N PHE A 332 -14.12 2.07 -0.82
CA PHE A 332 -13.37 1.72 0.39
C PHE A 332 -12.78 2.99 0.99
N HIS A 333 -12.62 3.02 2.31
CA HIS A 333 -12.04 4.16 3.00
C HIS A 333 -11.54 3.79 4.40
N ASN A 334 -10.70 4.63 4.99
CA ASN A 334 -10.31 4.57 6.39
C ASN A 334 -10.90 5.72 7.23
N LEU A 335 -12.06 6.21 6.81
CA LEU A 335 -12.81 7.33 7.40
C LEU A 335 -13.98 6.82 8.28
N TYR A 336 -13.80 5.66 8.94
CA TYR A 336 -14.87 4.96 9.66
C TYR A 336 -15.46 5.74 10.85
N GLU A 337 -14.68 6.60 11.48
CA GLU A 337 -15.14 7.40 12.60
C GLU A 337 -16.24 8.41 12.26
N PHE A 338 -16.46 8.67 10.98
CA PHE A 338 -17.54 9.56 10.51
C PHE A 338 -18.81 8.81 10.09
N ILE A 339 -18.83 7.49 10.26
CA ILE A 339 -19.97 6.66 9.88
C ILE A 339 -20.47 5.91 11.10
N ASP A 340 -21.73 6.12 11.45
CA ASP A 340 -22.43 5.23 12.38
C ASP A 340 -22.67 3.87 11.69
N THR A 341 -21.80 2.91 11.99
CA THR A 341 -21.89 1.56 11.41
C THR A 341 -23.11 0.78 11.88
N THR A 342 -23.74 1.17 12.98
CA THR A 342 -24.95 0.53 13.52
C THR A 342 -26.17 0.89 12.68
N ASN A 343 -26.31 2.16 12.33
CA ASN A 343 -27.45 2.70 11.58
C ASN A 343 -27.12 2.97 10.11
N LYS A 344 -25.87 2.76 9.66
CA LYS A 344 -25.35 3.13 8.34
C LYS A 344 -25.63 4.62 8.01
N THR A 345 -25.47 5.48 8.99
CA THR A 345 -25.63 6.94 8.89
C THR A 345 -24.31 7.63 9.12
N LEU A 346 -24.12 8.84 8.56
CA LEU A 346 -23.03 9.73 8.93
C LEU A 346 -23.29 10.32 10.31
N ILE A 347 -22.28 10.29 11.17
CA ILE A 347 -22.30 10.89 12.49
C ILE A 347 -22.11 12.40 12.40
#